data_9a42ccd218d5cd4b4bd4bbf46b67b037
#
_entry.id   9a42ccd218d5cd4b4bd4bbf46b67b037
#
_cell.length_a   1.000
_cell.length_b   1.000
_cell.length_c   1.000
_cell.angle_alpha   90.00
_cell.angle_beta   90.00
_cell.angle_gamma   90.00
#
_symmetry.space_group_name_H-M   'P 1'
#
loop_
_entity.id
_entity.type
_entity.pdbx_description
1 polymer ?
#
loop_
_entity_poly.entity_id
_entity_poly.type
_entity_poly.pdbx_seq_one_letter_code
_entity_poly.pdbx_strand_id
1 'polypeptide(L)'
;MVNNCVDENLKKRIRTCLSNLPITINTSYGDPFQPDQWENTLNKIKYLKEQNYQGEVEVSTKWILSNEQIDELYHANPNLWIMCGITGLNEGKGVTLEDRFDNYLRLCKRFKRTVLNTRPLIPNKNDSMDILTPIIEVAAKGNKLLKHGGYLDPSNSKNKKTKYDELRKEIHSLCVKLGVDDGPRCSCIVTDVTGKINSTYEDSEPKNLDVLKALGFDFEIENGFVKLIGFRNSGIITKGDVSFARLIIESSHIFDNWTDSHQYMQMKGPENQTLVCTSSWFHWAREVPCQVGCWYCHVKPGTAIYFVAGDSGCSPIDLYSMLFES
;
A
#
# COMPACT_ATOMS: atom_id res chain seq x y z
N MET A 1 14.69 27.41 -3.11
CA MET A 1 15.57 27.65 -4.27
C MET A 1 16.62 26.56 -4.36
N VAL A 2 16.27 25.39 -4.90
CA VAL A 2 17.17 24.22 -5.08
C VAL A 2 17.66 24.15 -6.55
N ASN A 3 17.19 25.08 -7.43
CA ASN A 3 17.13 24.89 -8.87
C ASN A 3 18.40 25.13 -9.70
N ASN A 4 19.54 25.50 -9.15
CA ASN A 4 20.68 25.95 -9.99
C ASN A 4 21.84 24.97 -10.15
N CYS A 5 21.77 23.74 -9.66
CA CYS A 5 22.87 22.77 -9.75
C CYS A 5 22.47 21.35 -10.15
N VAL A 6 21.20 21.11 -10.54
CA VAL A 6 20.78 19.77 -10.97
C VAL A 6 20.97 19.67 -12.48
N ASP A 7 21.90 18.81 -12.92
CA ASP A 7 22.13 18.58 -14.35
C ASP A 7 20.93 17.84 -15.02
N GLU A 8 20.86 17.90 -16.34
CA GLU A 8 19.75 17.31 -17.10
C GLU A 8 19.69 15.77 -16.96
N ASN A 9 20.82 15.10 -16.74
CA ASN A 9 20.82 13.65 -16.52
C ASN A 9 20.19 13.30 -15.18
N LEU A 10 20.51 14.07 -14.14
CA LEU A 10 19.92 13.88 -12.81
C LEU A 10 18.43 14.22 -12.83
N LYS A 11 18.00 15.29 -13.51
CA LYS A 11 16.57 15.61 -13.71
C LYS A 11 15.83 14.46 -14.40
N LYS A 12 16.39 13.89 -15.46
CA LYS A 12 15.82 12.74 -16.15
C LYS A 12 15.70 11.52 -15.24
N ARG A 13 16.70 11.25 -14.41
CA ARG A 13 16.67 10.16 -13.42
C ARG A 13 15.61 10.40 -12.35
N ILE A 14 15.49 11.61 -11.84
CA ILE A 14 14.45 11.99 -10.87
C ILE A 14 13.07 11.76 -11.48
N ARG A 15 12.84 12.27 -12.70
CA ARG A 15 11.58 12.06 -13.41
C ARG A 15 11.25 10.59 -13.59
N THR A 16 12.22 9.79 -14.00
CA THR A 16 12.06 8.34 -14.16
C THR A 16 11.73 7.68 -12.82
N CYS A 17 12.44 8.03 -11.76
CA CYS A 17 12.20 7.49 -10.42
C CYS A 17 10.76 7.81 -9.96
N LEU A 18 10.35 9.06 -10.02
CA LEU A 18 9.02 9.50 -9.59
C LEU A 18 7.89 8.87 -10.43
N SER A 19 8.09 8.71 -11.75
CA SER A 19 7.09 8.10 -12.65
C SER A 19 6.92 6.59 -12.46
N ASN A 20 7.83 5.94 -11.75
CA ASN A 20 7.79 4.49 -11.48
C ASN A 20 7.41 4.15 -10.04
N LEU A 21 7.19 5.14 -9.17
CA LEU A 21 6.81 4.87 -7.79
C LEU A 21 5.49 4.09 -7.72
N PRO A 22 5.36 3.11 -6.84
CA PRO A 22 4.05 2.54 -6.56
C PRO A 22 3.19 3.57 -5.83
N ILE A 23 1.95 3.75 -6.28
CA ILE A 23 1.02 4.78 -5.77
C ILE A 23 -0.28 4.15 -5.29
N THR A 24 -0.76 4.61 -4.12
CA THR A 24 -2.13 4.34 -3.68
C THR A 24 -2.99 5.59 -3.81
N ILE A 25 -4.23 5.43 -4.26
CA ILE A 25 -5.16 6.53 -4.46
C ILE A 25 -6.26 6.47 -3.40
N ASN A 26 -6.44 7.57 -2.67
CA ASN A 26 -7.53 7.78 -1.71
C ASN A 26 -7.72 6.68 -0.64
N THR A 27 -6.71 5.85 -0.40
CA THR A 27 -6.80 4.69 0.50
C THR A 27 -6.65 5.07 1.97
N SER A 28 -6.03 6.20 2.27
CA SER A 28 -5.71 6.61 3.65
C SER A 28 -6.85 7.37 4.35
N TYR A 29 -7.77 7.94 3.59
CA TYR A 29 -8.90 8.70 4.09
C TYR A 29 -10.17 8.30 3.35
N GLY A 30 -11.11 7.77 4.10
CA GLY A 30 -12.33 7.25 3.53
C GLY A 30 -12.12 6.00 2.68
N ASP A 31 -13.13 5.66 1.92
CA ASP A 31 -13.05 4.61 0.91
C ASP A 31 -12.94 5.27 -0.47
N PRO A 32 -12.00 4.88 -1.34
CA PRO A 32 -11.80 5.51 -2.65
C PRO A 32 -13.05 5.46 -3.55
N PHE A 33 -13.96 4.54 -3.30
CA PHE A 33 -15.15 4.34 -4.13
C PHE A 33 -16.46 4.74 -3.46
N GLN A 34 -16.42 5.34 -2.27
CA GLN A 34 -17.62 5.94 -1.69
C GLN A 34 -18.10 7.13 -2.55
N PRO A 35 -19.39 7.48 -2.52
CA PRO A 35 -20.00 8.44 -3.48
C PRO A 35 -19.28 9.76 -3.62
N ASP A 36 -18.84 10.36 -2.51
CA ASP A 36 -18.14 11.66 -2.49
C ASP A 36 -16.65 11.60 -2.87
N GLN A 37 -16.10 10.39 -3.04
CA GLN A 37 -14.73 10.13 -3.50
C GLN A 37 -14.67 9.58 -4.93
N TRP A 38 -15.75 9.00 -5.43
CA TRP A 38 -15.77 8.27 -6.70
C TRP A 38 -15.15 9.07 -7.85
N GLU A 39 -15.72 10.25 -8.15
CA GLU A 39 -15.24 11.10 -9.24
C GLU A 39 -13.77 11.51 -9.05
N ASN A 40 -13.38 11.86 -7.83
CA ASN A 40 -12.00 12.24 -7.54
C ASN A 40 -11.04 11.07 -7.77
N THR A 41 -11.41 9.87 -7.34
CA THR A 41 -10.59 8.66 -7.53
C THR A 41 -10.46 8.33 -9.01
N LEU A 42 -11.57 8.33 -9.73
CA LEU A 42 -11.60 8.03 -11.15
C LEU A 42 -10.77 9.03 -11.97
N ASN A 43 -10.90 10.33 -11.68
CA ASN A 43 -10.14 11.39 -12.34
C ASN A 43 -8.64 11.26 -12.09
N LYS A 44 -8.22 10.90 -10.87
CA LYS A 44 -6.81 10.61 -10.57
C LYS A 44 -6.28 9.43 -11.38
N ILE A 45 -7.05 8.35 -11.50
CA ILE A 45 -6.67 7.18 -12.29
C ILE A 45 -6.54 7.53 -13.78
N LYS A 46 -7.51 8.29 -14.33
CA LYS A 46 -7.49 8.77 -15.72
C LYS A 46 -6.27 9.67 -15.97
N TYR A 47 -6.00 10.60 -15.04
CA TYR A 47 -4.84 11.49 -15.12
C TYR A 47 -3.52 10.72 -15.19
N LEU A 48 -3.30 9.74 -14.32
CA LEU A 48 -2.08 8.93 -14.34
C LEU A 48 -1.91 8.20 -15.68
N LYS A 49 -3.00 7.70 -16.28
CA LYS A 49 -2.98 7.07 -17.59
C LYS A 49 -2.61 8.08 -18.68
N GLU A 50 -3.20 9.27 -18.67
CA GLU A 50 -2.91 10.37 -19.65
C GLU A 50 -1.45 10.80 -19.54
N GLN A 51 -0.90 10.83 -18.34
CA GLN A 51 0.52 11.13 -18.11
C GLN A 51 1.46 9.95 -18.39
N ASN A 52 0.95 8.84 -18.92
CA ASN A 52 1.72 7.62 -19.20
C ASN A 52 2.52 7.12 -17.99
N TYR A 53 1.89 7.16 -16.80
CA TYR A 53 2.50 6.71 -15.55
C TYR A 53 2.88 5.23 -15.60
N GLN A 54 4.11 4.90 -15.22
CA GLN A 54 4.67 3.55 -15.33
C GLN A 54 4.63 2.76 -14.01
N GLY A 55 4.40 3.46 -12.89
CA GLY A 55 4.31 2.85 -11.56
C GLY A 55 3.04 2.03 -11.37
N GLU A 56 3.06 1.15 -10.40
CA GLU A 56 1.88 0.39 -10.02
C GLU A 56 0.86 1.29 -9.31
N VAL A 57 -0.40 1.17 -9.67
CA VAL A 57 -1.51 1.97 -9.11
C VAL A 57 -2.44 1.07 -8.33
N GLU A 58 -2.62 1.36 -7.05
CA GLU A 58 -3.47 0.59 -6.12
C GLU A 58 -4.62 1.44 -5.58
N VAL A 59 -5.76 0.80 -5.41
CA VAL A 59 -6.86 1.26 -4.57
C VAL A 59 -7.24 0.18 -3.56
N SER A 60 -7.61 0.57 -2.36
CA SER A 60 -8.06 -0.38 -1.33
C SER A 60 -9.46 -0.02 -0.89
N THR A 61 -10.41 -0.92 -1.07
CA THR A 61 -11.83 -0.62 -0.88
C THR A 61 -12.58 -1.70 -0.11
N LYS A 62 -13.64 -1.29 0.56
CA LYS A 62 -14.71 -2.12 1.12
C LYS A 62 -16.07 -1.75 0.52
N TRP A 63 -16.10 -0.85 -0.45
CA TRP A 63 -17.32 -0.41 -1.11
C TRP A 63 -17.81 -1.46 -2.11
N ILE A 64 -19.13 -1.56 -2.26
CA ILE A 64 -19.76 -2.39 -3.29
C ILE A 64 -19.97 -1.54 -4.53
N LEU A 65 -19.38 -1.96 -5.64
CA LEU A 65 -19.48 -1.25 -6.91
C LEU A 65 -20.62 -1.80 -7.78
N SER A 66 -21.25 -0.93 -8.56
CA SER A 66 -22.12 -1.39 -9.65
C SER A 66 -21.29 -1.94 -10.82
N ASN A 67 -21.93 -2.62 -11.76
CA ASN A 67 -21.26 -3.12 -12.96
C ASN A 67 -20.76 -1.99 -13.83
N GLU A 68 -21.52 -0.90 -13.93
CA GLU A 68 -21.17 0.30 -14.67
C GLU A 68 -19.91 0.96 -14.09
N GLN A 69 -19.82 1.04 -12.76
CA GLN A 69 -18.63 1.55 -12.07
C GLN A 69 -17.40 0.67 -12.30
N ILE A 70 -17.58 -0.66 -12.25
CA ILE A 70 -16.50 -1.61 -12.54
C ILE A 70 -16.00 -1.45 -13.98
N ASP A 71 -16.91 -1.29 -14.94
CA ASP A 71 -16.57 -1.08 -16.35
C ASP A 71 -15.89 0.26 -16.57
N GLU A 72 -16.33 1.33 -15.93
CA GLU A 72 -15.71 2.65 -16.01
C GLU A 72 -14.28 2.64 -15.45
N LEU A 73 -14.06 2.00 -14.31
CA LEU A 73 -12.71 1.82 -13.75
C LEU A 73 -11.80 1.02 -14.68
N TYR A 74 -12.33 -0.05 -15.29
CA TYR A 74 -11.56 -0.86 -16.22
C TYR A 74 -11.14 -0.07 -17.46
N HIS A 75 -12.01 0.76 -18.01
CA HIS A 75 -11.65 1.65 -19.10
C HIS A 75 -10.62 2.71 -18.68
N ALA A 76 -10.70 3.18 -17.46
CA ALA A 76 -9.71 4.13 -16.93
C ALA A 76 -8.32 3.49 -16.77
N ASN A 77 -8.23 2.31 -16.15
CA ASN A 77 -6.97 1.56 -16.02
C ASN A 77 -7.22 0.05 -15.85
N PRO A 78 -7.07 -0.77 -16.90
CA PRO A 78 -7.26 -2.22 -16.81
C PRO A 78 -6.21 -2.95 -15.94
N ASN A 79 -5.09 -2.29 -15.64
CA ASN A 79 -3.99 -2.81 -14.83
C ASN A 79 -4.03 -2.37 -13.36
N LEU A 80 -5.15 -1.77 -12.94
CA LEU A 80 -5.33 -1.31 -11.56
C LEU A 80 -5.25 -2.48 -10.57
N TRP A 81 -4.51 -2.29 -9.49
CA TRP A 81 -4.56 -3.15 -8.32
C TRP A 81 -5.75 -2.76 -7.45
N ILE A 82 -6.60 -3.73 -7.14
CA ILE A 82 -7.77 -3.53 -6.28
C ILE A 82 -7.63 -4.43 -5.06
N MET A 83 -7.37 -3.83 -3.91
CA MET A 83 -7.38 -4.53 -2.62
C MET A 83 -8.82 -4.54 -2.09
N CYS A 84 -9.55 -5.60 -2.36
CA CYS A 84 -10.94 -5.75 -1.93
C CYS A 84 -11.02 -6.26 -0.49
N GLY A 85 -11.45 -5.40 0.43
CA GLY A 85 -11.49 -5.69 1.86
C GLY A 85 -12.69 -6.55 2.26
N ILE A 86 -12.44 -7.79 2.71
CA ILE A 86 -13.45 -8.71 3.26
C ILE A 86 -12.88 -9.36 4.52
N THR A 87 -13.40 -9.00 5.68
CA THR A 87 -12.84 -9.46 6.97
C THR A 87 -13.71 -10.48 7.70
N GLY A 88 -14.94 -10.74 7.22
CA GLY A 88 -15.91 -11.54 7.96
C GLY A 88 -16.55 -10.82 9.16
N LEU A 89 -16.17 -9.55 9.38
CA LEU A 89 -16.85 -8.68 10.35
C LEU A 89 -18.04 -7.98 9.69
N ASN A 90 -19.05 -7.62 10.45
CA ASN A 90 -20.16 -6.81 9.94
C ASN A 90 -19.66 -5.41 9.60
N GLU A 91 -19.35 -5.19 8.34
CA GLU A 91 -18.79 -3.96 7.79
C GLU A 91 -19.85 -3.27 6.92
N GLY A 92 -20.24 -2.07 7.32
CA GLY A 92 -21.26 -1.31 6.60
C GLY A 92 -22.70 -1.71 6.94
N LYS A 93 -23.61 -0.74 6.93
CA LYS A 93 -25.02 -0.97 7.21
C LYS A 93 -25.69 -1.65 6.01
N GLY A 94 -26.33 -2.79 6.24
CA GLY A 94 -27.16 -3.47 5.22
C GLY A 94 -26.35 -4.20 4.14
N VAL A 95 -25.04 -4.36 4.29
CA VAL A 95 -24.19 -5.13 3.35
C VAL A 95 -23.89 -6.49 3.97
N THR A 96 -24.25 -7.56 3.28
CA THR A 96 -24.00 -8.94 3.71
C THR A 96 -22.59 -9.40 3.29
N LEU A 97 -22.14 -10.52 3.84
CA LEU A 97 -20.90 -11.16 3.41
C LEU A 97 -21.00 -11.67 1.96
N GLU A 98 -22.16 -12.16 1.58
CA GLU A 98 -22.49 -12.62 0.22
C GLU A 98 -22.40 -11.48 -0.79
N ASP A 99 -22.92 -10.29 -0.47
CA ASP A 99 -22.78 -9.10 -1.34
C ASP A 99 -21.31 -8.75 -1.59
N ARG A 100 -20.47 -8.89 -0.56
CA ARG A 100 -19.02 -8.66 -0.68
C ARG A 100 -18.34 -9.71 -1.52
N PHE A 101 -18.74 -10.96 -1.38
CA PHE A 101 -18.22 -12.06 -2.20
C PHE A 101 -18.59 -11.86 -3.67
N ASP A 102 -19.86 -11.50 -3.96
CA ASP A 102 -20.28 -11.19 -5.31
C ASP A 102 -19.50 -10.01 -5.90
N ASN A 103 -19.38 -8.92 -5.15
CA ASN A 103 -18.60 -7.76 -5.60
C ASN A 103 -17.13 -8.13 -5.91
N TYR A 104 -16.47 -8.90 -5.04
CA TYR A 104 -15.10 -9.37 -5.28
C TYR A 104 -15.01 -10.22 -6.55
N LEU A 105 -15.93 -11.16 -6.76
CA LEU A 105 -15.93 -12.01 -7.95
C LEU A 105 -16.23 -11.23 -9.24
N ARG A 106 -17.07 -10.21 -9.19
CA ARG A 106 -17.31 -9.29 -10.33
C ARG A 106 -16.05 -8.49 -10.66
N LEU A 107 -15.36 -7.98 -9.64
CA LEU A 107 -14.05 -7.31 -9.81
C LEU A 107 -13.00 -8.26 -10.43
N CYS A 108 -12.90 -9.51 -9.95
CA CYS A 108 -11.98 -10.50 -10.50
C CYS A 108 -12.23 -10.85 -11.97
N LYS A 109 -13.49 -10.82 -12.43
CA LYS A 109 -13.83 -11.04 -13.84
C LYS A 109 -13.27 -9.95 -14.75
N ARG A 110 -13.12 -8.74 -14.24
CA ARG A 110 -12.63 -7.58 -14.99
C ARG A 110 -11.13 -7.33 -14.77
N PHE A 111 -10.67 -7.37 -13.50
CA PHE A 111 -9.32 -7.01 -13.13
C PHE A 111 -8.53 -8.24 -12.69
N LYS A 112 -7.49 -8.58 -13.42
CA LYS A 112 -6.58 -9.69 -13.07
C LYS A 112 -5.78 -9.44 -11.78
N ARG A 113 -5.74 -8.19 -11.33
CA ARG A 113 -4.97 -7.72 -10.17
C ARG A 113 -5.87 -7.38 -8.98
N THR A 114 -6.98 -8.10 -8.82
CA THR A 114 -7.84 -7.98 -7.64
C THR A 114 -7.35 -8.94 -6.56
N VAL A 115 -7.01 -8.39 -5.39
CA VAL A 115 -6.54 -9.12 -4.21
C VAL A 115 -7.64 -9.11 -3.17
N LEU A 116 -7.99 -10.26 -2.63
CA LEU A 116 -8.84 -10.31 -1.45
C LEU A 116 -8.00 -9.92 -0.22
N ASN A 117 -8.44 -8.88 0.51
CA ASN A 117 -7.71 -8.33 1.66
C ASN A 117 -8.50 -8.56 2.94
N THR A 118 -8.09 -9.57 3.73
CA THR A 118 -8.74 -9.88 5.01
C THR A 118 -7.95 -9.27 6.18
N ARG A 119 -8.10 -7.94 6.34
CA ARG A 119 -7.47 -7.13 7.39
C ARG A 119 -8.44 -6.11 7.97
N PRO A 120 -8.42 -5.88 9.31
CA PRO A 120 -7.61 -6.57 10.32
C PRO A 120 -8.16 -7.93 10.72
N LEU A 121 -7.30 -8.77 11.33
CA LEU A 121 -7.72 -9.90 12.15
C LEU A 121 -7.86 -9.43 13.60
N ILE A 122 -9.00 -9.68 14.23
CA ILE A 122 -9.32 -9.23 15.59
C ILE A 122 -9.57 -10.45 16.46
N PRO A 123 -8.87 -10.59 17.61
CA PRO A 123 -9.01 -11.73 18.49
C PRO A 123 -10.47 -11.98 18.92
N ASN A 124 -10.89 -13.25 18.85
CA ASN A 124 -12.24 -13.71 19.21
C ASN A 124 -13.37 -13.06 18.38
N LYS A 125 -13.06 -12.49 17.23
CA LYS A 125 -14.04 -11.87 16.32
C LYS A 125 -14.02 -12.51 14.94
N ASN A 126 -12.87 -12.47 14.25
CA ASN A 126 -12.69 -13.03 12.93
C ASN A 126 -11.37 -13.79 12.77
N ASP A 127 -10.79 -14.25 13.87
CA ASP A 127 -9.53 -14.98 13.93
C ASP A 127 -9.72 -16.50 14.08
N SER A 128 -10.77 -17.05 13.48
CA SER A 128 -11.05 -18.49 13.43
C SER A 128 -11.19 -19.00 12.00
N MET A 129 -10.83 -20.25 11.77
CA MET A 129 -10.96 -20.88 10.45
C MET A 129 -12.41 -21.00 10.00
N ASP A 130 -13.39 -21.08 10.91
CA ASP A 130 -14.81 -21.08 10.57
C ASP A 130 -15.23 -19.81 9.82
N ILE A 131 -14.65 -18.67 10.17
CA ILE A 131 -14.90 -17.39 9.51
C ILE A 131 -13.99 -17.22 8.27
N LEU A 132 -12.76 -17.69 8.34
CA LEU A 132 -11.77 -17.44 7.29
C LEU A 132 -11.87 -18.43 6.13
N THR A 133 -12.33 -19.66 6.37
CA THR A 133 -12.50 -20.68 5.30
C THR A 133 -13.35 -20.19 4.14
N PRO A 134 -14.60 -19.71 4.32
CA PRO A 134 -15.40 -19.22 3.21
C PRO A 134 -14.75 -18.02 2.47
N ILE A 135 -14.01 -17.19 3.18
CA ILE A 135 -13.27 -16.06 2.57
C ILE A 135 -12.14 -16.58 1.66
N ILE A 136 -11.39 -17.59 2.12
CA ILE A 136 -10.29 -18.21 1.34
C ILE A 136 -10.88 -18.98 0.14
N GLU A 137 -12.00 -19.68 0.30
CA GLU A 137 -12.67 -20.36 -0.79
C GLU A 137 -13.15 -19.39 -1.88
N VAL A 138 -13.63 -18.21 -1.49
CA VAL A 138 -13.98 -17.16 -2.45
C VAL A 138 -12.75 -16.59 -3.14
N ALA A 139 -11.63 -16.43 -2.44
CA ALA A 139 -10.35 -16.06 -3.07
C ALA A 139 -9.94 -17.09 -4.14
N ALA A 140 -10.12 -18.39 -3.85
CA ALA A 140 -9.85 -19.47 -4.80
C ALA A 140 -10.72 -19.45 -6.06
N LYS A 141 -11.96 -18.96 -5.94
CA LYS A 141 -12.88 -18.76 -7.08
C LYS A 141 -12.56 -17.50 -7.90
N GLY A 142 -11.87 -16.54 -7.31
CA GLY A 142 -11.44 -15.30 -7.96
C GLY A 142 -10.05 -15.40 -8.55
N ASN A 143 -9.22 -14.34 -8.34
CA ASN A 143 -7.86 -14.27 -8.88
C ASN A 143 -6.82 -15.09 -8.10
N LYS A 144 -7.23 -15.78 -7.06
CA LYS A 144 -6.37 -16.61 -6.20
C LYS A 144 -5.28 -15.83 -5.46
N LEU A 145 -5.52 -14.55 -5.21
CA LEU A 145 -4.64 -13.66 -4.47
C LEU A 145 -5.31 -13.28 -3.14
N LEU A 146 -4.66 -13.64 -2.04
CA LEU A 146 -5.13 -13.32 -0.69
C LEU A 146 -4.06 -12.56 0.09
N LYS A 147 -4.47 -11.48 0.74
CA LYS A 147 -3.68 -10.75 1.72
C LYS A 147 -4.36 -10.80 3.06
N HIS A 148 -3.68 -11.29 4.07
CA HIS A 148 -4.23 -11.34 5.43
C HIS A 148 -3.25 -10.74 6.45
N GLY A 149 -3.74 -10.35 7.63
CA GLY A 149 -2.86 -9.84 8.69
C GLY A 149 -3.44 -8.66 9.46
N GLY A 150 -2.52 -7.79 9.97
CA GLY A 150 -2.94 -6.66 10.80
C GLY A 150 -3.66 -7.11 12.06
N TYR A 151 -3.11 -8.14 12.75
CA TYR A 151 -3.69 -8.64 13.98
C TYR A 151 -3.76 -7.52 15.04
N LEU A 152 -4.97 -7.12 15.38
CA LEU A 152 -5.26 -6.05 16.32
C LEU A 152 -5.74 -6.64 17.63
N ASP A 153 -4.87 -6.75 18.62
CA ASP A 153 -5.27 -7.07 19.98
C ASP A 153 -5.14 -5.83 20.86
N PRO A 154 -6.23 -5.24 21.34
CA PRO A 154 -6.18 -4.06 22.18
C PRO A 154 -5.68 -4.34 23.61
N SER A 155 -5.58 -5.60 24.04
CA SER A 155 -5.36 -5.94 25.43
C SER A 155 -3.96 -6.43 25.80
N ASN A 156 -3.17 -6.99 24.85
CA ASN A 156 -1.86 -7.54 25.22
C ASN A 156 -0.90 -7.77 24.04
N SER A 157 0.27 -7.13 24.09
CA SER A 157 1.28 -7.21 23.02
C SER A 157 2.11 -8.51 23.00
N LYS A 158 2.26 -9.19 24.13
CA LYS A 158 3.20 -10.34 24.24
C LYS A 158 2.65 -11.66 23.73
N ASN A 159 1.35 -11.93 23.88
CA ASN A 159 0.71 -13.18 23.45
C ASN A 159 0.18 -13.16 22.00
N LYS A 160 0.22 -12.01 21.35
CA LYS A 160 -0.24 -11.80 19.97
C LYS A 160 0.48 -12.68 18.95
N LYS A 161 1.80 -12.79 19.09
CA LYS A 161 2.65 -13.37 18.05
C LYS A 161 2.39 -14.87 17.88
N THR A 162 2.27 -15.60 18.98
CA THR A 162 2.13 -17.08 18.94
C THR A 162 0.79 -17.50 18.36
N LYS A 163 -0.32 -16.93 18.86
CA LYS A 163 -1.67 -17.26 18.34
C LYS A 163 -1.81 -16.92 16.86
N TYR A 164 -1.28 -15.78 16.43
CA TYR A 164 -1.32 -15.38 15.05
C TYR A 164 -0.46 -16.26 14.14
N ASP A 165 0.67 -16.73 14.61
CA ASP A 165 1.56 -17.61 13.84
C ASP A 165 0.94 -19.00 13.64
N GLU A 166 0.17 -19.52 14.58
CA GLU A 166 -0.60 -20.75 14.42
C GLU A 166 -1.71 -20.57 13.39
N LEU A 167 -2.57 -19.58 13.59
CA LEU A 167 -3.64 -19.25 12.64
C LEU A 167 -3.11 -19.02 11.22
N ARG A 168 -1.96 -18.37 11.10
CA ARG A 168 -1.29 -18.16 9.81
C ARG A 168 -0.90 -19.46 9.13
N LYS A 169 -0.41 -20.44 9.89
CA LYS A 169 -0.07 -21.78 9.34
C LYS A 169 -1.31 -22.50 8.81
N GLU A 170 -2.43 -22.38 9.54
CA GLU A 170 -3.72 -22.96 9.10
C GLU A 170 -4.23 -22.28 7.84
N ILE A 171 -4.22 -20.93 7.79
CA ILE A 171 -4.55 -20.15 6.58
C ILE A 171 -3.67 -20.60 5.42
N HIS A 172 -2.36 -20.62 5.59
CA HIS A 172 -1.40 -21.02 4.55
C HIS A 172 -1.69 -22.44 4.05
N SER A 173 -1.91 -23.38 4.96
CA SER A 173 -2.21 -24.79 4.59
C SER A 173 -3.47 -24.89 3.73
N LEU A 174 -4.51 -24.14 4.05
CA LEU A 174 -5.74 -24.11 3.26
C LEU A 174 -5.51 -23.40 1.92
N CYS A 175 -4.76 -22.29 1.91
CA CYS A 175 -4.40 -21.59 0.67
C CYS A 175 -3.64 -22.47 -0.30
N VAL A 176 -2.62 -23.20 0.18
CA VAL A 176 -1.88 -24.18 -0.64
C VAL A 176 -2.82 -25.24 -1.21
N LYS A 177 -3.71 -25.81 -0.37
CA LYS A 177 -4.70 -26.83 -0.82
C LYS A 177 -5.62 -26.32 -1.92
N LEU A 178 -6.00 -25.04 -1.88
CA LEU A 178 -6.92 -24.41 -2.82
C LEU A 178 -6.22 -23.69 -3.99
N GLY A 179 -4.88 -23.69 -4.01
CA GLY A 179 -4.07 -23.02 -5.02
C GLY A 179 -4.20 -21.49 -4.95
N VAL A 180 -4.40 -20.95 -3.74
CA VAL A 180 -4.43 -19.50 -3.45
C VAL A 180 -3.05 -19.06 -3.03
N ASP A 181 -2.57 -17.98 -3.62
CA ASP A 181 -1.37 -17.28 -3.18
C ASP A 181 -1.73 -16.38 -1.98
N ASP A 182 -1.27 -16.77 -0.80
CA ASP A 182 -1.41 -16.02 0.45
C ASP A 182 -0.17 -15.16 0.76
N GLY A 183 0.48 -14.69 -0.28
CA GLY A 183 1.74 -13.97 -0.31
C GLY A 183 1.99 -12.93 0.77
N PRO A 184 2.94 -12.03 0.58
CA PRO A 184 3.37 -11.07 1.60
C PRO A 184 2.21 -10.30 2.23
N ARG A 185 2.27 -10.09 3.53
CA ARG A 185 1.21 -9.50 4.38
C ARG A 185 0.88 -8.03 4.11
N CYS A 186 1.53 -7.41 3.15
CA CYS A 186 1.37 -6.00 2.79
C CYS A 186 1.30 -5.83 1.28
N SER A 187 1.43 -4.62 0.80
CA SER A 187 1.52 -4.31 -0.63
C SER A 187 2.67 -5.00 -1.37
N CYS A 188 3.56 -5.70 -0.65
CA CYS A 188 4.60 -6.54 -1.25
C CYS A 188 4.06 -7.68 -2.14
N ILE A 189 2.79 -8.05 -2.00
CA ILE A 189 2.13 -8.98 -2.95
C ILE A 189 2.23 -8.45 -4.38
N VAL A 190 2.26 -7.14 -4.57
CA VAL A 190 2.46 -6.52 -5.88
C VAL A 190 3.86 -6.83 -6.42
N THR A 191 4.88 -6.77 -5.57
CA THR A 191 6.27 -7.12 -5.94
C THR A 191 6.38 -8.59 -6.30
N ASP A 192 5.75 -9.45 -5.52
CA ASP A 192 5.76 -10.89 -5.71
C ASP A 192 5.15 -11.28 -7.05
N VAL A 193 4.01 -10.68 -7.39
CA VAL A 193 3.30 -10.94 -8.65
C VAL A 193 3.93 -10.25 -9.86
N THR A 194 4.48 -9.04 -9.70
CA THR A 194 4.97 -8.23 -10.83
C THR A 194 6.47 -8.29 -11.02
N GLY A 195 7.22 -8.72 -10.01
CA GLY A 195 8.68 -8.57 -9.95
C GLY A 195 9.17 -7.12 -9.82
N LYS A 196 8.25 -6.14 -9.72
CA LYS A 196 8.60 -4.74 -9.50
C LYS A 196 8.79 -4.45 -8.01
N ILE A 197 9.80 -3.65 -7.70
CA ILE A 197 10.27 -3.46 -6.33
C ILE A 197 9.24 -2.72 -5.47
N ASN A 198 8.73 -3.41 -4.47
CA ASN A 198 8.02 -2.86 -3.32
C ASN A 198 8.56 -3.45 -2.00
N SER A 199 9.59 -4.28 -2.09
CA SER A 199 10.36 -4.84 -0.99
C SER A 199 11.83 -4.84 -1.38
N THR A 200 12.72 -4.78 -0.40
CA THR A 200 14.16 -4.78 -0.61
C THR A 200 14.78 -5.96 0.10
N TYR A 201 15.89 -6.45 -0.46
CA TYR A 201 16.73 -7.41 0.21
C TYR A 201 17.53 -6.71 1.31
N GLU A 202 17.72 -7.39 2.45
CA GLU A 202 18.42 -6.84 3.61
C GLU A 202 19.85 -6.38 3.28
N ASP A 203 20.49 -7.06 2.32
CA ASP A 203 21.87 -6.78 1.91
C ASP A 203 22.01 -5.77 0.75
N SER A 204 20.91 -5.17 0.31
CA SER A 204 20.98 -4.21 -0.79
C SER A 204 21.46 -2.85 -0.30
N GLU A 205 22.55 -2.34 -0.89
CA GLU A 205 22.99 -0.99 -0.61
C GLU A 205 21.99 0.06 -1.11
N PRO A 206 21.87 1.20 -0.41
CA PRO A 206 21.01 2.29 -0.83
C PRO A 206 21.41 2.82 -2.20
N LYS A 207 20.46 2.90 -3.13
CA LYS A 207 20.63 3.48 -4.47
C LYS A 207 20.03 4.88 -4.51
N ASN A 208 20.32 5.61 -5.59
CA ASN A 208 19.71 6.92 -5.87
C ASN A 208 19.88 7.98 -4.74
N LEU A 209 20.98 7.94 -4.00
CA LEU A 209 21.25 8.93 -2.93
C LEU A 209 21.33 10.36 -3.47
N ASP A 210 21.82 10.54 -4.67
CA ASP A 210 21.87 11.83 -5.36
C ASP A 210 20.45 12.32 -5.74
N VAL A 211 19.56 11.41 -6.14
CA VAL A 211 18.14 11.71 -6.36
C VAL A 211 17.49 12.13 -5.04
N LEU A 212 17.74 11.39 -3.96
CA LEU A 212 17.21 11.71 -2.63
C LEU A 212 17.60 13.12 -2.21
N LYS A 213 18.91 13.47 -2.37
CA LYS A 213 19.43 14.81 -2.08
C LYS A 213 18.79 15.89 -2.96
N ALA A 214 18.65 15.64 -4.25
CA ALA A 214 18.04 16.58 -5.19
C ALA A 214 16.56 16.84 -4.91
N LEU A 215 15.84 15.87 -4.32
CA LEU A 215 14.48 16.03 -3.85
C LEU A 215 14.34 16.86 -2.55
N GLY A 216 15.47 17.24 -1.96
CA GLY A 216 15.53 18.10 -0.78
C GLY A 216 15.63 17.37 0.55
N PHE A 217 16.08 16.11 0.54
CA PHE A 217 16.41 15.40 1.78
C PHE A 217 17.84 15.73 2.23
N ASP A 218 17.97 16.06 3.50
CA ASP A 218 19.26 16.14 4.18
C ASP A 218 19.46 14.82 4.94
N PHE A 219 20.64 14.21 4.77
CA PHE A 219 20.94 12.91 5.38
C PHE A 219 22.44 12.73 5.60
N GLU A 220 22.77 11.83 6.51
CA GLU A 220 24.10 11.29 6.75
C GLU A 220 24.11 9.79 6.49
N ILE A 221 25.30 9.24 6.21
CA ILE A 221 25.50 7.80 6.11
C ILE A 221 26.24 7.32 7.36
N GLU A 222 25.58 6.48 8.15
CA GLU A 222 26.11 5.93 9.38
C GLU A 222 26.03 4.39 9.33
N ASN A 223 27.18 3.72 9.33
CA ASN A 223 27.27 2.25 9.26
C ASN A 223 26.53 1.62 8.06
N GLY A 224 26.55 2.27 6.89
CA GLY A 224 25.83 1.80 5.70
C GLY A 224 24.35 2.15 5.67
N PHE A 225 23.82 2.78 6.72
CA PHE A 225 22.44 3.23 6.79
C PHE A 225 22.30 4.73 6.48
N VAL A 226 21.21 5.09 5.85
CA VAL A 226 20.83 6.48 5.59
C VAL A 226 20.07 7.01 6.82
N LYS A 227 20.66 7.99 7.49
CA LYS A 227 20.03 8.70 8.60
C LYS A 227 19.50 10.03 8.10
N LEU A 228 18.18 10.15 8.03
CA LEU A 228 17.54 11.41 7.63
C LEU A 228 17.65 12.44 8.76
N ILE A 229 18.09 13.65 8.42
CA ILE A 229 18.25 14.78 9.35
C ILE A 229 17.35 15.97 9.01
N GLY A 230 16.83 16.03 7.78
CA GLY A 230 15.93 17.08 7.36
C GLY A 230 15.26 16.79 6.02
N PHE A 231 14.17 17.54 5.74
CA PHE A 231 13.51 17.55 4.46
C PHE A 231 13.06 18.97 4.11
N ARG A 232 13.49 19.47 2.92
CA ARG A 232 13.15 20.80 2.41
C ARG A 232 13.37 21.93 3.42
N ASN A 233 14.58 21.97 4.02
CA ASN A 233 14.99 22.93 5.06
C ASN A 233 14.19 22.83 6.38
N SER A 234 13.43 21.77 6.60
CA SER A 234 12.85 21.43 7.89
C SER A 234 13.75 20.43 8.62
N GLY A 235 14.10 20.70 9.86
CA GLY A 235 14.76 19.72 10.73
C GLY A 235 13.82 18.66 11.27
N ILE A 236 12.54 18.65 10.86
CA ILE A 236 11.53 17.70 11.30
C ILE A 236 11.33 16.65 10.21
N ILE A 237 11.55 15.39 10.56
CA ILE A 237 11.31 14.24 9.68
C ILE A 237 10.02 13.53 10.13
N THR A 238 9.10 13.36 9.21
CA THR A 238 7.84 12.62 9.44
C THR A 238 7.97 11.17 8.98
N LYS A 239 7.05 10.32 9.41
CA LYS A 239 6.97 8.94 8.90
C LYS A 239 6.73 8.88 7.38
N GLY A 240 5.99 9.86 6.84
CA GLY A 240 5.77 10.00 5.42
C GLY A 240 7.08 10.26 4.67
N ASP A 241 7.93 11.14 5.20
CA ASP A 241 9.23 11.45 4.62
C ASP A 241 10.14 10.22 4.59
N VAL A 242 10.16 9.44 5.68
CA VAL A 242 10.91 8.18 5.74
C VAL A 242 10.39 7.18 4.70
N SER A 243 9.08 7.04 4.57
CA SER A 243 8.47 6.15 3.57
C SER A 243 8.82 6.58 2.15
N PHE A 244 8.80 7.87 1.88
CA PHE A 244 9.17 8.43 0.59
C PHE A 244 10.66 8.24 0.28
N ALA A 245 11.51 8.55 1.24
CA ALA A 245 12.95 8.34 1.08
C ALA A 245 13.27 6.86 0.78
N ARG A 246 12.60 5.91 1.45
CA ARG A 246 12.74 4.48 1.17
C ARG A 246 12.36 4.10 -0.25
N LEU A 247 11.27 4.65 -0.78
CA LEU A 247 10.86 4.41 -2.17
C LEU A 247 11.91 4.93 -3.15
N ILE A 248 12.52 6.09 -2.87
CA ILE A 248 13.55 6.69 -3.73
C ILE A 248 14.84 5.88 -3.72
N ILE A 249 15.33 5.50 -2.55
CA ILE A 249 16.59 4.75 -2.43
C ILE A 249 16.42 3.25 -2.67
N GLU A 250 15.19 2.78 -2.82
CA GLU A 250 14.86 1.36 -3.01
C GLU A 250 15.53 0.46 -1.94
N SER A 251 15.61 0.91 -0.70
CA SER A 251 16.33 0.22 0.35
C SER A 251 15.65 0.35 1.70
N SER A 252 15.81 -0.67 2.53
CA SER A 252 15.42 -0.64 3.95
C SER A 252 16.47 0.00 4.85
N HIS A 253 17.64 0.34 4.33
CA HIS A 253 18.78 0.90 5.07
C HIS A 253 18.56 2.37 5.47
N ILE A 254 17.37 2.72 5.93
CA ILE A 254 17.10 3.99 6.59
C ILE A 254 17.04 3.76 8.09
N PHE A 255 17.92 4.44 8.79
CA PHE A 255 17.83 4.57 10.24
C PHE A 255 16.80 5.65 10.57
N ASP A 256 15.75 5.27 11.26
CA ASP A 256 14.79 6.20 11.84
C ASP A 256 14.45 5.77 13.28
N ASN A 257 14.22 6.73 14.15
CA ASN A 257 13.81 6.48 15.53
C ASN A 257 12.40 5.87 15.63
N TRP A 258 11.71 5.67 14.54
CA TRP A 258 10.37 5.11 14.43
C TRP A 258 10.39 3.61 14.12
N THR A 259 11.52 3.08 13.67
CA THR A 259 11.64 1.66 13.27
C THR A 259 11.58 0.69 14.43
N ASP A 260 11.94 1.10 15.63
CA ASP A 260 11.85 0.27 16.84
C ASP A 260 10.42 -0.19 17.16
N SER A 261 9.40 0.53 16.68
CA SER A 261 8.00 0.21 16.91
C SER A 261 7.33 -0.59 15.77
N HIS A 262 7.91 -0.59 14.59
CA HIS A 262 7.42 -1.31 13.42
C HIS A 262 8.46 -2.36 13.02
N GLN A 263 8.34 -3.54 13.62
CA GLN A 263 9.11 -4.70 13.17
C GLN A 263 8.95 -4.82 11.65
N TYR A 264 10.05 -4.70 10.93
CA TYR A 264 10.10 -5.09 9.54
C TYR A 264 9.56 -6.50 9.44
N MET A 265 8.57 -6.72 8.60
CA MET A 265 8.15 -8.07 8.32
C MET A 265 9.24 -8.69 7.45
N GLN A 266 10.13 -9.43 8.08
CA GLN A 266 11.08 -10.27 7.39
C GLN A 266 10.29 -11.38 6.70
N MET A 267 10.49 -11.51 5.41
CA MET A 267 9.93 -12.58 4.60
C MET A 267 11.08 -13.32 3.94
N LYS A 268 10.92 -14.61 3.76
CA LYS A 268 11.87 -15.37 2.94
C LYS A 268 11.54 -15.10 1.48
N GLY A 269 12.47 -14.50 0.79
CA GLY A 269 12.45 -14.34 -0.65
C GLY A 269 12.94 -15.60 -1.38
N PRO A 270 13.00 -15.57 -2.72
CA PRO A 270 13.66 -16.59 -3.52
C PRO A 270 15.08 -16.84 -2.98
N GLU A 271 15.55 -18.07 -3.08
CA GLU A 271 16.92 -18.44 -2.68
C GLU A 271 17.28 -18.24 -1.20
N ASN A 272 16.29 -18.27 -0.30
CA ASN A 272 16.45 -18.02 1.15
C ASN A 272 16.93 -16.62 1.55
N GLN A 273 16.91 -15.66 0.65
CA GLN A 273 17.19 -14.26 0.98
C GLN A 273 16.10 -13.70 1.89
N THR A 274 16.50 -12.85 2.83
CA THR A 274 15.56 -12.15 3.69
C THR A 274 15.05 -10.91 2.96
N LEU A 275 13.74 -10.86 2.67
CA LEU A 275 13.08 -9.68 2.14
C LEU A 275 12.62 -8.81 3.29
N VAL A 276 12.95 -7.53 3.22
CA VAL A 276 12.42 -6.52 4.13
C VAL A 276 11.33 -5.75 3.41
N CYS A 277 10.12 -5.85 3.93
CA CYS A 277 9.00 -5.10 3.37
C CYS A 277 9.14 -3.64 3.73
N THR A 278 9.31 -2.79 2.75
CA THR A 278 9.30 -1.34 2.95
C THR A 278 7.90 -0.81 3.27
N SER A 279 6.85 -1.56 2.95
CA SER A 279 5.42 -1.18 3.07
C SER A 279 5.12 0.23 2.54
N SER A 280 6.00 0.75 1.72
CA SER A 280 5.95 2.14 1.31
C SER A 280 5.30 2.23 -0.06
N TRP A 281 4.25 3.05 -0.11
CA TRP A 281 3.59 3.45 -1.33
C TRP A 281 3.49 4.97 -1.31
N PHE A 282 3.54 5.60 -2.45
CA PHE A 282 3.21 7.00 -2.53
C PHE A 282 1.70 7.17 -2.35
N HIS A 283 1.27 7.95 -1.36
CA HIS A 283 -0.14 8.16 -1.06
C HIS A 283 -0.64 9.45 -1.69
N TRP A 284 -1.48 9.33 -2.69
CA TRP A 284 -2.20 10.45 -3.28
C TRP A 284 -3.64 10.45 -2.81
N ALA A 285 -3.88 11.07 -1.66
CA ALA A 285 -5.17 11.02 -1.00
C ALA A 285 -5.83 12.39 -0.88
N ARG A 286 -7.15 12.37 -0.83
CA ARG A 286 -7.99 13.49 -0.42
C ARG A 286 -8.65 13.14 0.89
N GLU A 287 -8.58 14.03 1.87
CA GLU A 287 -9.23 13.84 3.15
C GLU A 287 -10.75 13.98 3.02
N VAL A 288 -11.47 12.91 3.29
CA VAL A 288 -12.94 12.89 3.42
C VAL A 288 -13.35 11.90 4.50
N PRO A 289 -14.46 12.12 5.22
CA PRO A 289 -14.98 11.17 6.18
C PRO A 289 -15.33 9.83 5.51
N CYS A 290 -14.87 8.72 6.10
CA CYS A 290 -15.19 7.38 5.60
C CYS A 290 -16.66 7.03 5.85
N GLN A 291 -17.37 6.59 4.80
CA GLN A 291 -18.77 6.19 4.84
C GLN A 291 -18.98 4.67 5.02
N VAL A 292 -17.92 3.86 4.97
CA VAL A 292 -18.04 2.40 5.15
C VAL A 292 -18.50 2.04 6.57
N GLY A 293 -18.08 2.80 7.57
CA GLY A 293 -18.56 2.64 8.95
C GLY A 293 -18.01 1.42 9.69
N CYS A 294 -16.79 0.98 9.39
CA CYS A 294 -16.15 -0.13 10.12
C CYS A 294 -15.94 0.25 11.59
N TRP A 295 -16.60 -0.45 12.50
CA TRP A 295 -16.53 -0.17 13.95
C TRP A 295 -15.13 -0.27 14.57
N TYR A 296 -14.26 -1.06 13.95
CA TYR A 296 -12.86 -1.27 14.37
C TYR A 296 -11.87 -0.32 13.70
N CYS A 297 -12.33 0.57 12.83
CA CYS A 297 -11.45 1.48 12.09
C CYS A 297 -10.79 2.48 13.05
N HIS A 298 -9.47 2.56 12.98
CA HIS A 298 -8.67 3.51 13.74
C HIS A 298 -8.38 4.80 12.96
N VAL A 299 -8.73 4.82 11.67
CA VAL A 299 -8.64 6.01 10.82
C VAL A 299 -9.83 6.90 11.14
N LYS A 300 -9.61 7.85 12.03
CA LYS A 300 -10.63 8.86 12.38
C LYS A 300 -10.36 10.15 11.63
N PRO A 301 -11.40 10.94 11.30
CA PRO A 301 -11.21 12.29 10.78
C PRO A 301 -10.23 13.08 11.65
N GLY A 302 -9.26 13.73 11.04
CA GLY A 302 -8.22 14.49 11.74
C GLY A 302 -7.03 13.68 12.27
N THR A 303 -6.98 12.36 12.04
CA THR A 303 -5.76 11.60 12.30
C THR A 303 -4.87 11.70 11.05
N ALA A 304 -3.81 12.49 11.12
CA ALA A 304 -2.81 12.57 10.07
C ALA A 304 -2.19 11.18 9.84
N ILE A 305 -2.55 10.53 8.74
CA ILE A 305 -2.00 9.24 8.37
C ILE A 305 -1.10 9.44 7.16
N TYR A 306 0.20 9.45 7.43
CA TYR A 306 1.28 9.21 6.48
C TYR A 306 1.16 9.88 5.11
N PHE A 307 1.26 11.21 5.05
CA PHE A 307 1.47 11.89 3.78
C PHE A 307 2.93 11.88 3.40
N VAL A 308 3.14 11.38 2.23
CA VAL A 308 4.38 11.51 1.52
C VAL A 308 4.39 12.85 0.82
N ALA A 309 5.52 13.56 0.93
CA ALA A 309 5.78 14.83 0.24
C ALA A 309 4.80 15.97 0.55
N GLY A 310 4.57 16.20 1.85
CA GLY A 310 3.86 17.38 2.35
C GLY A 310 2.46 17.56 1.74
N ASP A 311 1.53 18.00 2.49
CA ASP A 311 0.08 18.24 2.26
C ASP A 311 -0.36 18.79 0.88
N SER A 312 0.42 18.59 -0.18
CA SER A 312 0.17 19.16 -1.48
C SER A 312 -0.95 18.50 -2.27
N GLY A 313 -1.39 17.31 -1.87
CA GLY A 313 -2.42 16.54 -2.60
C GLY A 313 -2.04 16.23 -4.06
N CYS A 314 -0.75 16.32 -4.41
CA CYS A 314 -0.24 16.18 -5.77
C CYS A 314 0.19 14.74 -6.08
N SER A 315 0.23 14.39 -7.37
CA SER A 315 0.82 13.15 -7.85
C SER A 315 2.36 13.22 -7.81
N PRO A 316 3.07 12.08 -7.92
CA PRO A 316 4.52 12.09 -8.08
C PRO A 316 4.98 12.86 -9.33
N ILE A 317 4.16 12.90 -10.38
CA ILE A 317 4.45 13.65 -11.61
C ILE A 317 4.38 15.15 -11.35
N ASP A 318 3.33 15.61 -10.66
CA ASP A 318 3.17 17.02 -10.30
C ASP A 318 4.31 17.47 -9.38
N LEU A 319 4.77 16.58 -8.50
CA LEU A 319 5.91 16.86 -7.63
C LEU A 319 7.17 17.18 -8.44
N TYR A 320 7.42 16.46 -9.56
CA TYR A 320 8.54 16.77 -10.44
C TYR A 320 8.41 18.15 -11.07
N SER A 321 7.23 18.44 -11.65
CA SER A 321 6.97 19.73 -12.29
C SER A 321 7.10 20.90 -11.31
N MET A 322 6.59 20.76 -10.09
CA MET A 322 6.72 21.77 -9.02
C MET A 322 8.18 22.02 -8.63
N LEU A 323 9.05 21.02 -8.69
CA LEU A 323 10.45 21.15 -8.26
C LEU A 323 11.39 21.65 -9.35
N PHE A 324 11.13 21.33 -10.62
CA PHE A 324 12.10 21.47 -11.70
C PHE A 324 11.59 22.22 -12.93
N GLU A 325 10.28 22.45 -13.06
CA GLU A 325 9.64 23.09 -14.22
C GLU A 325 8.97 24.43 -13.88
N SER A 326 9.04 24.88 -12.60
CA SER A 326 8.49 26.17 -12.13
C SER A 326 9.44 27.33 -12.26
#